data_8e1c2a6e65ce53dae2fb05acb63c31e8
#
_entry.id   8e1c2a6e65ce53dae2fb05acb63c31e8
#
_cell.length_a   1.000
_cell.length_b   1.000
_cell.length_c   1.000
_cell.angle_alpha   90.00
_cell.angle_beta   90.00
_cell.angle_gamma   90.00
#
_symmetry.space_group_name_H-M   'P 1'
#
loop_
_entity.id
_entity.type
_entity.pdbx_description
1 polymer ?
#
loop_
_entity_poly.entity_id
_entity_poly.type
_entity_poly.pdbx_seq_one_letter_code
_entity_poly.pdbx_strand_id
1 'polypeptide(L)'
;TIAYVNTDTLLAKYQYAIDMEKDLLAYKEQQEAIGRQQMEQFQNDYQDYLKNGANLTLTQQQAKEEELKKRAEKMSTLEQELTAKIMERQMNENTKLLNAIFAFIREYNTENQQFDIILRKTFNDSPTLYLNPAMDITDEIVNGLNEEYKNLKK
;
A
#
# COMPACT_ATOMS: atom_id res chain seq x y z
N THR A 1 -8.40 -34.84 5.90
CA THR A 1 -8.35 -33.93 7.07
C THR A 1 -8.43 -32.48 6.62
N ILE A 2 -9.05 -31.65 7.45
CA ILE A 2 -9.29 -30.23 7.16
C ILE A 2 -8.75 -29.38 8.31
N ALA A 3 -8.09 -28.29 7.96
CA ALA A 3 -7.68 -27.26 8.92
C ALA A 3 -8.18 -25.90 8.44
N TYR A 4 -8.07 -24.87 9.28
CA TYR A 4 -8.37 -23.53 8.86
C TYR A 4 -7.41 -22.51 9.48
N VAL A 5 -7.32 -21.37 8.80
CA VAL A 5 -6.55 -20.19 9.24
C VAL A 5 -7.49 -19.01 9.29
N ASN A 6 -7.54 -18.33 10.44
CA ASN A 6 -8.24 -17.06 10.57
C ASN A 6 -7.31 -15.95 9.99
N THR A 7 -7.64 -15.51 8.79
CA THR A 7 -6.78 -14.53 8.09
C THR A 7 -6.84 -13.14 8.69
N ASP A 8 -7.92 -12.75 9.36
CA ASP A 8 -7.98 -11.48 10.08
C ASP A 8 -6.97 -11.48 11.23
N THR A 9 -6.92 -12.55 12.01
CA THR A 9 -5.95 -12.73 13.09
C THR A 9 -4.53 -12.81 12.54
N LEU A 10 -4.33 -13.56 11.45
CA LEU A 10 -3.03 -13.69 10.81
C LEU A 10 -2.47 -12.34 10.39
N LEU A 11 -3.26 -11.54 9.68
CA LEU A 11 -2.81 -10.22 9.21
C LEU A 11 -2.55 -9.24 10.36
N ALA A 12 -3.31 -9.38 11.47
CA ALA A 12 -3.11 -8.55 12.66
C ALA A 12 -1.83 -8.89 13.43
N LYS A 13 -1.34 -10.12 13.32
CA LYS A 13 -0.19 -10.63 14.09
C LYS A 13 1.06 -10.90 13.24
N TYR A 14 0.93 -10.96 11.93
CA TYR A 14 2.06 -11.18 11.02
C TYR A 14 2.89 -9.90 10.91
N GLN A 15 4.11 -9.95 11.41
CA GLN A 15 4.97 -8.75 11.48
C GLN A 15 5.25 -8.14 10.11
N TYR A 16 5.43 -8.97 9.09
CA TYR A 16 5.62 -8.48 7.71
C TYR A 16 4.42 -7.63 7.25
N ALA A 17 3.20 -8.08 7.54
CA ALA A 17 1.98 -7.32 7.21
C ALA A 17 1.90 -6.00 7.97
N ILE A 18 2.27 -6.01 9.25
CA ILE A 18 2.28 -4.81 10.10
C ILE A 18 3.30 -3.80 9.57
N ASP A 19 4.52 -4.25 9.27
CA ASP A 19 5.59 -3.39 8.75
C ASP A 19 5.23 -2.82 7.37
N MET A 20 4.62 -3.63 6.53
CA MET A 20 4.15 -3.22 5.20
C MET A 20 3.09 -2.13 5.28
N GLU A 21 2.14 -2.26 6.21
CA GLU A 21 1.10 -1.25 6.42
C GLU A 21 1.71 0.09 6.84
N LYS A 22 2.70 0.06 7.74
CA LYS A 22 3.44 1.27 8.14
C LYS A 22 4.17 1.91 6.97
N ASP A 23 4.86 1.09 6.17
CA ASP A 23 5.62 1.58 5.02
C ASP A 23 4.68 2.17 3.96
N LEU A 24 3.52 1.55 3.76
CA LEU A 24 2.51 2.06 2.83
C LEU A 24 1.93 3.39 3.30
N LEU A 25 1.66 3.53 4.60
CA LEU A 25 1.19 4.77 5.19
C LEU A 25 2.22 5.89 5.03
N ALA A 26 3.49 5.60 5.31
CA ALA A 26 4.59 6.55 5.12
C ALA A 26 4.73 6.97 3.65
N TYR A 27 4.62 6.03 2.72
CA TYR A 27 4.64 6.31 1.28
C TYR A 27 3.47 7.21 0.86
N LYS A 28 2.28 6.92 1.36
CA LYS A 28 1.08 7.73 1.10
C LYS A 28 1.29 9.17 1.58
N GLU A 29 1.75 9.34 2.81
CA GLU A 29 2.05 10.67 3.38
C GLU A 29 3.10 11.41 2.56
N GLN A 30 4.13 10.73 2.09
CA GLN A 30 5.18 11.29 1.24
C GLN A 30 4.60 11.79 -0.09
N GLN A 31 3.75 10.99 -0.74
CA GLN A 31 3.13 11.37 -2.02
C GLN A 31 2.19 12.57 -1.83
N GLU A 32 1.40 12.58 -0.78
CA GLU A 32 0.52 13.71 -0.44
C GLU A 32 1.33 14.98 -0.15
N ALA A 33 2.46 14.86 0.55
CA ALA A 33 3.35 15.99 0.82
C ALA A 33 3.95 16.58 -0.47
N ILE A 34 4.35 15.73 -1.41
CA ILE A 34 4.82 16.16 -2.74
C ILE A 34 3.74 16.96 -3.46
N GLY A 35 2.49 16.47 -3.43
CA GLY A 35 1.36 17.15 -4.03
C GLY A 35 1.11 18.53 -3.42
N ARG A 36 1.11 18.61 -2.10
CA ARG A 36 0.94 19.88 -1.38
C ARG A 36 2.05 20.86 -1.71
N GLN A 37 3.30 20.41 -1.71
CA GLN A 37 4.45 21.25 -1.99
C GLN A 37 4.40 21.83 -3.40
N GLN A 38 4.07 21.02 -4.39
CA GLN A 38 3.96 21.48 -5.78
C GLN A 38 2.81 22.47 -5.96
N MET A 39 1.68 22.22 -5.31
CA MET A 39 0.54 23.14 -5.34
C MET A 39 0.90 24.49 -4.71
N GLU A 40 1.53 24.46 -3.54
CA GLU A 40 1.96 25.68 -2.84
C GLU A 40 2.97 26.47 -3.66
N GLN A 41 3.95 25.81 -4.25
CA GLN A 41 4.93 26.44 -5.15
C GLN A 41 4.26 27.10 -6.34
N PHE A 42 3.32 26.40 -6.96
CA PHE A 42 2.55 26.95 -8.08
C PHE A 42 1.75 28.19 -7.68
N GLN A 43 1.05 28.13 -6.55
CA GLN A 43 0.27 29.28 -6.04
C GLN A 43 1.16 30.46 -5.74
N ASN A 44 2.32 30.25 -5.13
CA ASN A 44 3.27 31.31 -4.82
C ASN A 44 3.82 31.96 -6.10
N ASP A 45 4.18 31.16 -7.08
CA ASP A 45 4.71 31.66 -8.36
C ASP A 45 3.64 32.41 -9.14
N TYR A 46 2.39 31.94 -9.09
CA TYR A 46 1.26 32.60 -9.72
C TYR A 46 0.98 33.96 -9.08
N GLN A 47 0.96 34.03 -7.74
CA GLN A 47 0.77 35.27 -7.00
C GLN A 47 1.91 36.26 -7.25
N ASP A 48 3.15 35.79 -7.31
CA ASP A 48 4.30 36.62 -7.65
C ASP A 48 4.18 37.23 -9.05
N TYR A 49 3.75 36.43 -10.01
CA TYR A 49 3.50 36.91 -11.37
C TYR A 49 2.40 38.00 -11.41
N LEU A 50 1.34 37.81 -10.66
CA LEU A 50 0.25 38.82 -10.58
C LEU A 50 0.76 40.15 -9.99
N LYS A 51 1.68 40.11 -9.02
CA LYS A 51 2.23 41.29 -8.38
C LYS A 51 3.31 41.98 -9.22
N ASN A 52 4.19 41.23 -9.82
CA ASN A 52 5.45 41.70 -10.39
C ASN A 52 5.54 41.52 -11.90
N GLY A 53 4.57 40.89 -12.53
CA GLY A 53 4.60 40.58 -13.97
C GLY A 53 4.62 41.81 -14.85
N ALA A 54 4.09 42.93 -14.39
CA ALA A 54 4.10 44.19 -15.13
C ALA A 54 5.52 44.73 -15.35
N ASN A 55 6.50 44.32 -14.56
CA ASN A 55 7.91 44.70 -14.70
C ASN A 55 8.63 43.91 -15.79
N LEU A 56 8.01 42.88 -16.33
CA LEU A 56 8.56 42.03 -17.39
C LEU A 56 8.28 42.64 -18.77
N THR A 57 9.15 42.30 -19.74
CA THR A 57 8.87 42.62 -21.15
C THR A 57 7.65 41.81 -21.63
N LEU A 58 7.03 42.25 -22.74
CA LEU A 58 5.89 41.53 -23.31
C LEU A 58 6.26 40.08 -23.64
N THR A 59 7.44 39.84 -24.22
CA THR A 59 7.91 38.49 -24.52
C THR A 59 8.06 37.64 -23.26
N GLN A 60 8.62 38.23 -22.19
CA GLN A 60 8.78 37.55 -20.89
C GLN A 60 7.42 37.27 -20.25
N GLN A 61 6.44 38.19 -20.34
CA GLN A 61 5.09 37.97 -19.83
C GLN A 61 4.42 36.79 -20.55
N GLN A 62 4.53 36.73 -21.88
CA GLN A 62 3.96 35.65 -22.68
C GLN A 62 4.59 34.29 -22.31
N ALA A 63 5.91 34.27 -22.16
CA ALA A 63 6.61 33.05 -21.76
C ALA A 63 6.19 32.58 -20.37
N LYS A 64 6.02 33.49 -19.41
CA LYS A 64 5.61 33.19 -18.04
C LYS A 64 4.17 32.68 -18.00
N GLU A 65 3.28 33.32 -18.74
CA GLU A 65 1.88 32.88 -18.84
C GLU A 65 1.77 31.47 -19.42
N GLU A 66 2.54 31.16 -20.46
CA GLU A 66 2.57 29.82 -21.05
C GLU A 66 3.12 28.78 -20.07
N GLU A 67 4.18 29.11 -19.33
CA GLU A 67 4.73 28.24 -18.28
C GLU A 67 3.69 27.96 -17.20
N LEU A 68 3.04 29.00 -16.69
CA LEU A 68 2.02 28.86 -15.63
C LEU A 68 0.81 28.06 -16.11
N LYS A 69 0.41 28.26 -17.37
CA LYS A 69 -0.68 27.48 -17.97
C LYS A 69 -0.36 26.00 -18.01
N LYS A 70 0.84 25.64 -18.46
CA LYS A 70 1.30 24.24 -18.50
C LYS A 70 1.38 23.63 -17.10
N ARG A 71 1.84 24.42 -16.12
CA ARG A 71 1.89 23.96 -14.72
C ARG A 71 0.50 23.77 -14.14
N ALA A 72 -0.46 24.64 -14.47
CA ALA A 72 -1.85 24.47 -14.04
C ALA A 72 -2.47 23.20 -14.62
N GLU A 73 -2.20 22.91 -15.89
CA GLU A 73 -2.65 21.66 -16.53
C GLU A 73 -2.06 20.42 -15.81
N LYS A 74 -0.78 20.48 -15.47
CA LYS A 74 -0.12 19.42 -14.68
C LYS A 74 -0.74 19.27 -13.29
N MET A 75 -1.05 20.38 -12.61
CA MET A 75 -1.66 20.33 -11.28
C MET A 75 -3.05 19.69 -11.32
N SER A 76 -3.81 19.88 -12.41
CA SER A 76 -5.14 19.26 -12.54
C SER A 76 -5.09 17.72 -12.58
N THR A 77 -3.99 17.13 -13.03
CA THR A 77 -3.81 15.67 -13.12
C THR A 77 -2.97 15.10 -12.01
N LEU A 78 -2.23 15.94 -11.27
CA LEU A 78 -1.26 15.50 -10.27
C LEU A 78 -1.89 14.63 -9.18
N GLU A 79 -3.02 15.02 -8.66
CA GLU A 79 -3.72 14.27 -7.61
C GLU A 79 -4.07 12.86 -8.08
N GLN A 80 -4.55 12.73 -9.31
CA GLN A 80 -4.86 11.42 -9.90
C GLN A 80 -3.61 10.57 -10.09
N GLU A 81 -2.51 11.16 -10.55
CA GLU A 81 -1.23 10.47 -10.72
C GLU A 81 -0.67 9.96 -9.38
N LEU A 82 -0.73 10.79 -8.35
CA LEU A 82 -0.26 10.42 -7.01
C LEU A 82 -1.13 9.32 -6.40
N THR A 83 -2.44 9.42 -6.57
CA THR A 83 -3.38 8.38 -6.12
C THR A 83 -3.11 7.05 -6.85
N ALA A 84 -2.87 7.09 -8.15
CA ALA A 84 -2.55 5.91 -8.95
C ALA A 84 -1.26 5.23 -8.46
N LYS A 85 -0.24 6.01 -8.12
CA LYS A 85 1.02 5.49 -7.57
C LYS A 85 0.81 4.78 -6.23
N ILE A 86 0.00 5.37 -5.36
CA ILE A 86 -0.34 4.78 -4.05
C ILE A 86 -1.07 3.45 -4.25
N MET A 87 -2.06 3.42 -5.13
CA MET A 87 -2.83 2.21 -5.42
C MET A 87 -1.97 1.11 -6.03
N GLU A 88 -1.09 1.45 -6.96
CA GLU A 88 -0.15 0.50 -7.56
C GLU A 88 0.78 -0.11 -6.51
N ARG A 89 1.34 0.73 -5.65
CA ARG A 89 2.19 0.27 -4.55
C ARG A 89 1.43 -0.68 -3.62
N GLN A 90 0.20 -0.31 -3.25
CA GLN A 90 -0.65 -1.14 -2.40
C GLN A 90 -0.91 -2.51 -3.02
N MET A 91 -1.26 -2.55 -4.30
CA MET A 91 -1.51 -3.81 -5.03
C MET A 91 -0.26 -4.69 -5.07
N ASN A 92 0.90 -4.10 -5.38
CA ASN A 92 2.17 -4.83 -5.45
C ASN A 92 2.55 -5.41 -4.09
N GLU A 93 2.40 -4.63 -3.03
CA GLU A 93 2.70 -5.06 -1.67
C GLU A 93 1.73 -6.17 -1.21
N ASN A 94 0.45 -6.04 -1.50
CA ASN A 94 -0.54 -7.07 -1.19
C ASN A 94 -0.23 -8.38 -1.92
N THR A 95 0.17 -8.33 -3.17
CA THR A 95 0.56 -9.50 -3.95
C THR A 95 1.76 -10.21 -3.32
N LYS A 96 2.77 -9.45 -2.92
CA LYS A 96 3.95 -10.01 -2.24
C LYS A 96 3.58 -10.69 -0.92
N LEU A 97 2.71 -10.03 -0.15
CA LEU A 97 2.25 -10.54 1.14
C LEU A 97 1.50 -11.86 0.97
N LEU A 98 0.54 -11.91 0.06
CA LEU A 98 -0.24 -13.12 -0.21
C LEU A 98 0.63 -14.26 -0.73
N ASN A 99 1.58 -13.96 -1.61
CA ASN A 99 2.52 -14.96 -2.12
C ASN A 99 3.37 -15.55 -1.00
N ALA A 100 3.84 -14.73 -0.07
CA ALA A 100 4.60 -15.18 1.09
C ALA A 100 3.76 -16.10 1.99
N ILE A 101 2.51 -15.72 2.25
CA ILE A 101 1.59 -16.51 3.07
C ILE A 101 1.30 -17.87 2.42
N PHE A 102 0.93 -17.87 1.14
CA PHE A 102 0.59 -19.10 0.42
C PHE A 102 1.80 -20.04 0.27
N ALA A 103 2.96 -19.49 -0.01
CA ALA A 103 4.19 -20.28 -0.11
C ALA A 103 4.50 -20.96 1.24
N PHE A 104 4.41 -20.22 2.33
CA PHE A 104 4.64 -20.76 3.67
C PHE A 104 3.63 -21.86 4.03
N ILE A 105 2.33 -21.63 3.79
CA ILE A 105 1.27 -22.60 4.10
C ILE A 105 1.50 -23.89 3.30
N ARG A 106 1.89 -23.77 2.04
CA ARG A 106 2.18 -24.94 1.19
C ARG A 106 3.33 -25.75 1.76
N GLU A 107 4.42 -25.09 2.12
CA GLU A 107 5.59 -25.74 2.70
C GLU A 107 5.26 -26.40 4.06
N TYR A 108 4.60 -25.65 4.93
CA TYR A 108 4.14 -26.14 6.22
C TYR A 108 3.28 -27.39 6.07
N ASN A 109 2.33 -27.37 5.15
CA ASN A 109 1.43 -28.50 4.92
C ASN A 109 2.18 -29.73 4.40
N THR A 110 3.16 -29.54 3.54
CA THR A 110 3.96 -30.64 2.99
C THR A 110 4.83 -31.28 4.07
N GLU A 111 5.41 -30.47 4.95
CA GLU A 111 6.37 -30.94 5.96
C GLU A 111 5.70 -31.52 7.21
N ASN A 112 4.50 -31.09 7.54
CA ASN A 112 3.87 -31.43 8.82
C ASN A 112 2.67 -32.36 8.66
N GLN A 113 1.46 -31.78 8.58
CA GLN A 113 0.22 -32.49 8.78
C GLN A 113 -0.40 -33.07 7.50
N GLN A 114 -0.01 -32.54 6.35
CA GLN A 114 -0.56 -32.95 5.05
C GLN A 114 -2.08 -32.92 5.02
N PHE A 115 -2.67 -31.79 5.42
CA PHE A 115 -4.11 -31.57 5.32
C PHE A 115 -4.56 -31.63 3.86
N ASP A 116 -5.73 -32.19 3.61
CA ASP A 116 -6.34 -32.19 2.28
C ASP A 116 -6.83 -30.80 1.89
N ILE A 117 -7.34 -30.05 2.86
CA ILE A 117 -7.87 -28.71 2.67
C ILE A 117 -7.47 -27.83 3.85
N ILE A 118 -6.99 -26.64 3.55
CA ILE A 118 -6.82 -25.57 4.54
C ILE A 118 -7.72 -24.41 4.13
N LEU A 119 -8.74 -24.16 4.94
CA LEU A 119 -9.75 -23.14 4.69
C LEU A 119 -9.33 -21.79 5.25
N ARG A 120 -9.82 -20.74 4.61
CA ARG A 120 -9.70 -19.39 5.12
C ARG A 120 -10.97 -19.03 5.92
N LYS A 121 -10.79 -18.50 7.12
CA LYS A 121 -11.85 -17.92 7.92
C LYS A 121 -11.64 -16.41 8.04
N THR A 122 -12.68 -15.64 7.77
CA THR A 122 -12.70 -14.19 7.99
C THR A 122 -13.93 -13.83 8.80
N PHE A 123 -13.93 -12.67 9.43
CA PHE A 123 -15.06 -12.22 10.24
C PHE A 123 -16.30 -11.92 9.38
N ASN A 124 -16.11 -11.25 8.25
CA ASN A 124 -17.22 -10.70 7.47
C ASN A 124 -17.62 -11.52 6.24
N ASP A 125 -16.78 -12.39 5.74
CA ASP A 125 -17.00 -13.02 4.43
C ASP A 125 -16.56 -14.50 4.43
N SER A 126 -16.90 -15.20 5.49
CA SER A 126 -16.60 -16.62 5.57
C SER A 126 -17.80 -17.44 5.04
N PRO A 127 -17.57 -18.34 4.08
CA PRO A 127 -18.64 -19.22 3.57
C PRO A 127 -19.05 -20.29 4.59
N THR A 128 -18.33 -20.44 5.69
CA THR A 128 -18.58 -21.46 6.71
C THR A 128 -19.30 -20.84 7.90
N LEU A 129 -20.35 -21.51 8.37
CA LEU A 129 -21.10 -21.08 9.56
C LEU A 129 -20.43 -21.56 10.86
N TYR A 130 -19.74 -22.67 10.81
CA TYR A 130 -19.07 -23.26 11.96
C TYR A 130 -17.80 -23.98 11.54
N LEU A 131 -16.74 -23.77 12.30
CA LEU A 131 -15.49 -24.51 12.20
C LEU A 131 -15.07 -24.95 13.62
N ASN A 132 -14.74 -26.22 13.76
CA ASN A 132 -14.28 -26.74 15.04
C ASN A 132 -12.96 -26.09 15.44
N PRO A 133 -12.85 -25.43 16.61
CA PRO A 133 -11.61 -24.80 17.06
C PRO A 133 -10.40 -25.74 17.09
N ALA A 134 -10.61 -27.04 17.21
CA ALA A 134 -9.51 -28.03 17.16
C ALA A 134 -8.83 -28.09 15.79
N MET A 135 -9.47 -27.54 14.74
CA MET A 135 -8.94 -27.50 13.38
C MET A 135 -8.19 -26.18 13.09
N ASP A 136 -8.11 -25.30 14.06
CA ASP A 136 -7.49 -23.98 13.92
C ASP A 136 -5.96 -24.09 14.00
N ILE A 137 -5.29 -23.76 12.92
CA ILE A 137 -3.82 -23.73 12.85
C ILE A 137 -3.26 -22.31 12.73
N THR A 138 -4.08 -21.30 13.00
CA THR A 138 -3.71 -19.89 12.83
C THR A 138 -2.43 -19.53 13.57
N ASP A 139 -2.33 -19.87 14.85
CA ASP A 139 -1.16 -19.50 15.66
C ASP A 139 0.13 -20.17 15.16
N GLU A 140 0.04 -21.42 14.74
CA GLU A 140 1.18 -22.13 14.17
C GLU A 140 1.68 -21.47 12.89
N ILE A 141 0.77 -21.10 12.02
CA ILE A 141 1.09 -20.41 10.76
C ILE A 141 1.65 -19.02 11.03
N VAL A 142 1.05 -18.24 11.93
CA VAL A 142 1.54 -16.91 12.31
C VAL A 142 2.95 -17.00 12.87
N ASN A 143 3.19 -17.92 13.80
CA ASN A 143 4.50 -18.09 14.44
C ASN A 143 5.57 -18.47 13.41
N GLY A 144 5.24 -19.37 12.50
CA GLY A 144 6.16 -19.79 11.44
C GLY A 144 6.46 -18.65 10.45
N LEU A 145 5.44 -17.91 10.04
CA LEU A 145 5.61 -16.74 9.16
C LEU A 145 6.48 -15.67 9.81
N ASN A 146 6.25 -15.39 11.08
CA ASN A 146 7.04 -14.41 11.82
C ASN A 146 8.50 -14.83 11.99
N GLU A 147 8.75 -16.11 12.20
CA GLU A 147 10.10 -16.64 12.27
C GLU A 147 10.81 -16.53 10.92
N GLU A 148 10.15 -16.90 9.84
CA GLU A 148 10.67 -16.78 8.48
C GLU A 148 11.00 -15.32 8.16
N TYR A 149 10.10 -14.41 8.45
CA TYR A 149 10.29 -12.97 8.22
C TYR A 149 11.48 -12.42 9.02
N LYS A 150 11.59 -12.79 10.28
CA LYS A 150 12.70 -12.40 11.13
C LYS A 150 14.04 -12.85 10.57
N ASN A 151 14.11 -14.07 10.03
CA ASN A 151 15.32 -14.61 9.43
C ASN A 151 15.69 -13.91 8.12
N LEU A 152 14.70 -13.50 7.32
CA LEU A 152 14.94 -12.74 6.10
C LEU A 152 15.48 -11.33 6.35
N LYS A 153 15.18 -10.74 7.51
CA LYS A 153 15.68 -9.41 7.91
C LYS A 153 17.13 -9.43 8.40
N LYS A 154 17.68 -10.59 8.69
CA LYS A 154 19.08 -10.74 9.02
C LYS A 154 19.90 -10.81 7.74
#